data_b3c56ae746589750b7863b927821ba54
#
_entry.id   b3c56ae746589750b7863b927821ba54
#
_cell.length_a   1.000
_cell.length_b   1.000
_cell.length_c   1.000
_cell.angle_alpha   90.00
_cell.angle_beta   90.00
_cell.angle_gamma   90.00
#
_symmetry.space_group_name_H-M   'P 1'
#
loop_
_entity.id
_entity.type
_entity.pdbx_description
1 polymer ?
#
loop_
_entity_poly.entity_id
_entity_poly.type
_entity_poly.pdbx_seq_one_letter_code
_entity_poly.pdbx_strand_id
1 'polypeptide(L)'
;MKPKILITGATGFIGSHLTEYLVEKGFNVVAFDRYNSNNDWGWLENPIYKNDFQVILGDIRDYDSVSKAMVGCDAVFHLAALIGIPYSYVSPLAYIRTNVEGTYNVLEAAKNLNLEQILVTSTSETYGTAQYTPIDEKHPLVGQSPYSASKIAADQLAISYYRSFDLPVKLVRPFNTYGPRQSARAIIPTIISQIINGKTEIELGSLTPTRD
;
A
#
# COMPACT_ATOMS: atom_id res chain seq x y z
N MET A 1 -21.87 12.45 11.81
CA MET A 1 -20.76 12.92 10.94
C MET A 1 -20.28 11.75 10.11
N LYS A 2 -19.72 11.93 8.91
CA LYS A 2 -19.11 10.82 8.17
C LYS A 2 -17.82 10.38 8.87
N PRO A 3 -17.46 9.07 8.79
CA PRO A 3 -16.26 8.57 9.42
C PRO A 3 -14.98 9.31 9.00
N LYS A 4 -14.04 9.42 9.93
CA LYS A 4 -12.69 9.93 9.67
C LYS A 4 -11.75 8.76 9.34
N ILE A 5 -11.07 8.84 8.22
CA ILE A 5 -10.31 7.73 7.66
C ILE A 5 -8.84 8.12 7.51
N LEU A 6 -7.94 7.34 8.10
CA LEU A 6 -6.51 7.43 7.87
C LEU A 6 -6.14 6.59 6.64
N ILE A 7 -5.35 7.14 5.72
CA ILE A 7 -4.75 6.41 4.60
C ILE A 7 -3.25 6.51 4.71
N THR A 8 -2.56 5.40 4.92
CA THR A 8 -1.09 5.37 4.86
C THR A 8 -0.63 5.08 3.43
N GLY A 9 0.45 5.70 2.97
CA GLY A 9 0.87 5.64 1.57
C GLY A 9 -0.05 6.44 0.64
N ALA A 10 -0.66 7.48 1.18
CA ALA A 10 -1.70 8.26 0.53
C ALA A 10 -1.23 9.01 -0.72
N THR A 11 0.06 9.38 -0.80
CA THR A 11 0.61 10.14 -1.93
C THR A 11 1.00 9.25 -3.13
N GLY A 12 0.96 7.92 -2.93
CA GLY A 12 1.30 6.95 -3.95
C GLY A 12 0.21 6.74 -5.01
N PHE A 13 0.45 5.81 -5.94
CA PHE A 13 -0.46 5.49 -7.04
C PHE A 13 -1.89 5.18 -6.54
N ILE A 14 -2.09 4.09 -5.83
CA ILE A 14 -3.43 3.69 -5.36
C ILE A 14 -3.93 4.64 -4.25
N GLY A 15 -3.04 5.03 -3.33
CA GLY A 15 -3.39 5.88 -2.20
C GLY A 15 -3.95 7.23 -2.61
N SER A 16 -3.40 7.88 -3.62
CA SER A 16 -3.89 9.17 -4.09
C SER A 16 -5.28 9.08 -4.73
N HIS A 17 -5.54 8.04 -5.54
CA HIS A 17 -6.88 7.81 -6.08
C HIS A 17 -7.90 7.52 -4.97
N LEU A 18 -7.52 6.71 -3.98
CA LEU A 18 -8.39 6.40 -2.85
C LEU A 18 -8.69 7.66 -2.00
N THR A 19 -7.67 8.49 -1.76
CA THR A 19 -7.82 9.76 -1.04
C THR A 19 -8.84 10.65 -1.74
N GLU A 20 -8.66 10.90 -3.04
CA GLU A 20 -9.57 11.71 -3.84
C GLU A 20 -10.98 11.14 -3.86
N TYR A 21 -11.11 9.85 -4.08
CA TYR A 21 -12.42 9.16 -4.09
C TYR A 21 -13.16 9.30 -2.76
N LEU A 22 -12.48 9.12 -1.62
CA LEU A 22 -13.12 9.26 -0.31
C LEU A 22 -13.51 10.71 -0.01
N VAL A 23 -12.69 11.67 -0.42
CA VAL A 23 -13.03 13.11 -0.33
C VAL A 23 -14.28 13.43 -1.15
N GLU A 24 -14.35 12.98 -2.41
CA GLU A 24 -15.55 13.14 -3.26
C GLU A 24 -16.81 12.53 -2.63
N LYS A 25 -16.65 11.42 -1.92
CA LYS A 25 -17.74 10.79 -1.16
C LYS A 25 -18.05 11.53 0.16
N GLY A 26 -17.29 12.59 0.47
CA GLY A 26 -17.46 13.47 1.63
C GLY A 26 -17.01 12.83 2.94
N PHE A 27 -16.06 11.89 2.92
CA PHE A 27 -15.40 11.41 4.13
C PHE A 27 -14.34 12.42 4.61
N ASN A 28 -14.08 12.43 5.92
CA ASN A 28 -12.94 13.15 6.47
C ASN A 28 -11.68 12.29 6.29
N VAL A 29 -10.72 12.77 5.50
CA VAL A 29 -9.53 11.98 5.17
C VAL A 29 -8.29 12.56 5.82
N VAL A 30 -7.49 11.70 6.44
CA VAL A 30 -6.12 11.98 6.87
C VAL A 30 -5.18 11.19 5.95
N ALA A 31 -4.44 11.92 5.13
CA ALA A 31 -3.43 11.38 4.24
C ALA A 31 -2.08 11.31 5.00
N PHE A 32 -1.62 10.10 5.30
CA PHE A 32 -0.34 9.87 5.96
C PHE A 32 0.68 9.32 4.97
N ASP A 33 1.81 9.99 4.86
CA ASP A 33 2.89 9.53 4.00
C ASP A 33 4.26 9.84 4.60
N ARG A 34 5.30 9.29 3.96
CA ARG A 34 6.66 9.43 4.42
C ARG A 34 7.14 10.88 4.29
N TYR A 35 7.73 11.40 5.37
CA TYR A 35 8.42 12.68 5.33
C TYR A 35 9.47 12.72 4.21
N ASN A 36 9.48 13.80 3.48
CA ASN A 36 10.53 14.15 2.52
C ASN A 36 10.94 15.61 2.70
N SER A 37 12.21 15.93 2.37
CA SER A 37 12.78 17.25 2.58
C SER A 37 12.18 18.35 1.68
N ASN A 38 11.50 17.96 0.62
CA ASN A 38 10.88 18.90 -0.30
C ASN A 38 9.48 19.32 0.14
N ASN A 39 8.95 18.71 1.22
CA ASN A 39 7.55 18.87 1.64
C ASN A 39 6.57 18.63 0.49
N ASP A 40 6.87 17.62 -0.33
CA ASP A 40 6.13 17.24 -1.53
C ASP A 40 5.09 16.17 -1.16
N TRP A 41 3.86 16.37 -1.58
CA TRP A 41 2.74 15.46 -1.34
C TRP A 41 2.46 14.55 -2.55
N GLY A 42 3.40 14.44 -3.48
CA GLY A 42 3.29 13.57 -4.64
C GLY A 42 2.03 13.83 -5.46
N TRP A 43 1.26 12.79 -5.73
CA TRP A 43 0.03 12.92 -6.53
C TRP A 43 -1.11 13.68 -5.83
N LEU A 44 -0.98 14.02 -4.54
CA LEU A 44 -1.96 14.82 -3.80
C LEU A 44 -1.71 16.33 -3.89
N GLU A 45 -0.76 16.77 -4.68
CA GLU A 45 -0.58 18.18 -5.02
C GLU A 45 -1.67 18.73 -5.97
N ASN A 46 -2.65 17.90 -6.36
CA ASN A 46 -3.76 18.32 -7.21
C ASN A 46 -4.54 19.47 -6.57
N PRO A 47 -4.64 20.66 -7.22
CA PRO A 47 -5.26 21.84 -6.64
C PRO A 47 -6.75 21.65 -6.29
N ILE A 48 -7.46 20.74 -6.98
CA ILE A 48 -8.90 20.52 -6.77
C ILE A 48 -9.19 19.97 -5.37
N TYR A 49 -8.27 19.14 -4.83
CA TYR A 49 -8.49 18.42 -3.57
C TYR A 49 -7.57 18.86 -2.42
N LYS A 50 -6.63 19.76 -2.68
CA LYS A 50 -5.54 20.10 -1.74
C LYS A 50 -6.01 20.59 -0.36
N ASN A 51 -7.21 21.17 -0.27
CA ASN A 51 -7.77 21.71 0.97
C ASN A 51 -8.84 20.80 1.60
N ASP A 52 -9.12 19.63 1.00
CA ASP A 52 -10.26 18.80 1.39
C ASP A 52 -9.85 17.61 2.28
N PHE A 53 -8.57 17.47 2.58
CA PHE A 53 -8.02 16.46 3.46
C PHE A 53 -6.84 16.99 4.29
N GLN A 54 -6.56 16.35 5.41
CA GLN A 54 -5.40 16.66 6.22
C GLN A 54 -4.20 15.84 5.76
N VAL A 55 -3.03 16.45 5.57
CA VAL A 55 -1.77 15.74 5.33
C VAL A 55 -0.93 15.68 6.59
N ILE A 56 -0.44 14.49 6.91
CA ILE A 56 0.53 14.26 7.99
C ILE A 56 1.73 13.52 7.40
N LEU A 57 2.90 14.11 7.50
CA LEU A 57 4.15 13.48 7.10
C LEU A 57 4.81 12.81 8.30
N GLY A 58 5.16 11.53 8.15
CA GLY A 58 5.76 10.71 9.19
C GLY A 58 6.42 9.45 8.63
N ASP A 59 6.60 8.44 9.45
CA ASP A 59 7.14 7.14 9.02
C ASP A 59 6.31 6.03 9.69
N ILE A 60 5.84 5.06 8.90
CA ILE A 60 5.09 3.92 9.45
C ILE A 60 5.93 3.04 10.38
N ARG A 61 7.26 3.12 10.29
CA ARG A 61 8.19 2.43 11.20
C ARG A 61 8.29 3.09 12.58
N ASP A 62 7.76 4.29 12.71
CA ASP A 62 7.67 5.02 13.97
C ASP A 62 6.24 4.92 14.52
N TYR A 63 6.10 4.14 15.61
CA TYR A 63 4.82 3.93 16.27
C TYR A 63 4.15 5.24 16.73
N ASP A 64 4.93 6.16 17.29
CA ASP A 64 4.39 7.43 17.81
C ASP A 64 3.82 8.28 16.67
N SER A 65 4.50 8.31 15.52
CA SER A 65 4.05 9.02 14.33
C SER A 65 2.72 8.44 13.82
N VAL A 66 2.63 7.12 13.72
CA VAL A 66 1.42 6.40 13.29
C VAL A 66 0.27 6.61 14.28
N SER A 67 0.53 6.42 15.56
CA SER A 67 -0.48 6.55 16.63
C SER A 67 -1.06 7.95 16.68
N LYS A 68 -0.22 8.99 16.62
CA LYS A 68 -0.66 10.40 16.61
C LYS A 68 -1.52 10.72 15.37
N ALA A 69 -1.14 10.22 14.19
CA ALA A 69 -1.90 10.43 12.97
C ALA A 69 -3.28 9.74 12.99
N MET A 70 -3.39 8.64 13.75
CA MET A 70 -4.60 7.82 13.84
C MET A 70 -5.60 8.32 14.89
N VAL A 71 -5.21 9.26 15.77
CA VAL A 71 -6.11 9.80 16.80
C VAL A 71 -7.38 10.37 16.21
N GLY A 72 -8.52 9.89 16.71
CA GLY A 72 -9.86 10.31 16.28
C GLY A 72 -10.25 9.83 14.89
N CYS A 73 -9.52 8.87 14.31
CA CYS A 73 -9.96 8.16 13.12
C CYS A 73 -10.84 6.96 13.49
N ASP A 74 -11.82 6.68 12.65
CA ASP A 74 -12.72 5.52 12.80
C ASP A 74 -12.17 4.30 12.04
N ALA A 75 -11.41 4.55 10.97
CA ALA A 75 -10.85 3.49 10.13
C ALA A 75 -9.46 3.83 9.61
N VAL A 76 -8.70 2.80 9.24
CA VAL A 76 -7.43 2.94 8.54
C VAL A 76 -7.37 2.07 7.28
N PHE A 77 -6.93 2.68 6.17
CA PHE A 77 -6.52 1.99 4.95
C PHE A 77 -4.99 2.00 4.89
N HIS A 78 -4.40 0.84 5.17
CA HIS A 78 -2.94 0.70 5.21
C HIS A 78 -2.41 0.26 3.85
N LEU A 79 -1.90 1.23 3.06
CA LEU A 79 -1.31 1.00 1.74
C LEU A 79 0.21 1.23 1.72
N ALA A 80 0.77 1.89 2.72
CA ALA A 80 2.20 2.17 2.78
C ALA A 80 3.01 0.87 2.81
N ALA A 81 3.88 0.70 1.83
CA ALA A 81 4.78 -0.44 1.72
C ALA A 81 5.95 -0.17 0.77
N LEU A 82 7.04 -0.89 0.93
CA LEU A 82 8.02 -1.08 -0.13
C LEU A 82 7.53 -2.21 -1.05
N ILE A 83 7.42 -1.96 -2.36
CA ILE A 83 6.77 -2.88 -3.32
C ILE A 83 7.68 -3.38 -4.44
N GLY A 84 8.83 -2.76 -4.67
CA GLY A 84 9.72 -3.08 -5.80
C GLY A 84 10.47 -4.41 -5.60
N ILE A 85 10.04 -5.51 -6.25
CA ILE A 85 10.68 -6.82 -6.13
C ILE A 85 12.20 -6.74 -6.35
N PRO A 86 12.74 -6.10 -7.44
CA PRO A 86 14.17 -6.04 -7.64
C PRO A 86 14.94 -5.36 -6.49
N TYR A 87 14.37 -4.30 -5.92
CA TYR A 87 14.99 -3.61 -4.79
C TYR A 87 14.96 -4.46 -3.51
N SER A 88 14.02 -5.38 -3.37
CA SER A 88 13.97 -6.28 -2.21
C SER A 88 15.17 -7.21 -2.12
N TYR A 89 15.82 -7.52 -3.25
CA TYR A 89 17.07 -8.30 -3.26
C TYR A 89 18.29 -7.48 -2.84
N VAL A 90 18.24 -6.16 -3.04
CA VAL A 90 19.33 -5.24 -2.66
C VAL A 90 19.24 -4.87 -1.18
N SER A 91 18.04 -4.63 -0.68
CA SER A 91 17.82 -4.16 0.69
C SER A 91 16.68 -4.93 1.40
N PRO A 92 16.83 -6.24 1.65
CA PRO A 92 15.74 -7.05 2.21
C PRO A 92 15.32 -6.59 3.60
N LEU A 93 16.25 -6.13 4.44
CA LEU A 93 15.93 -5.63 5.78
C LEU A 93 15.03 -4.40 5.76
N ALA A 94 15.16 -3.53 4.74
CA ALA A 94 14.25 -2.38 4.58
C ALA A 94 12.80 -2.84 4.37
N TYR A 95 12.59 -3.97 3.67
CA TYR A 95 11.26 -4.56 3.48
C TYR A 95 10.68 -5.13 4.78
N ILE A 96 11.50 -5.80 5.58
CA ILE A 96 11.08 -6.28 6.90
C ILE A 96 10.66 -5.10 7.77
N ARG A 97 11.49 -4.07 7.88
CA ARG A 97 11.18 -2.89 8.70
C ARG A 97 9.96 -2.12 8.20
N THR A 98 9.84 -1.93 6.90
CA THR A 98 8.72 -1.15 6.37
C THR A 98 7.43 -1.96 6.32
N ASN A 99 7.47 -3.17 5.75
CA ASN A 99 6.25 -3.93 5.49
C ASN A 99 5.78 -4.74 6.70
N VAL A 100 6.70 -5.22 7.55
CA VAL A 100 6.33 -6.03 8.72
C VAL A 100 6.19 -5.16 9.96
N GLU A 101 7.27 -4.46 10.35
CA GLU A 101 7.26 -3.57 11.52
C GLU A 101 6.27 -2.40 11.32
N GLY A 102 6.23 -1.80 10.11
CA GLY A 102 5.25 -0.75 9.80
C GLY A 102 3.80 -1.24 9.90
N THR A 103 3.51 -2.45 9.41
CA THR A 103 2.17 -3.05 9.58
C THR A 103 1.87 -3.35 11.05
N TYR A 104 2.85 -3.85 11.81
CA TYR A 104 2.72 -4.03 13.26
C TYR A 104 2.34 -2.71 13.95
N ASN A 105 3.03 -1.62 13.67
CA ASN A 105 2.74 -0.32 14.27
C ASN A 105 1.32 0.17 13.95
N VAL A 106 0.85 -0.02 12.71
CA VAL A 106 -0.52 0.34 12.33
C VAL A 106 -1.56 -0.52 13.07
N LEU A 107 -1.34 -1.83 13.17
CA LEU A 107 -2.24 -2.74 13.87
C LEU A 107 -2.28 -2.45 15.38
N GLU A 108 -1.13 -2.21 15.99
CA GLU A 108 -1.01 -1.91 17.42
C GLU A 108 -1.68 -0.56 17.76
N ALA A 109 -1.46 0.47 16.93
CA ALA A 109 -2.12 1.75 17.10
C ALA A 109 -3.64 1.63 16.93
N ALA A 110 -4.10 0.90 15.90
CA ALA A 110 -5.52 0.67 15.66
C ALA A 110 -6.20 -0.07 16.81
N LYS A 111 -5.53 -1.08 17.37
CA LYS A 111 -5.99 -1.80 18.56
C LYS A 111 -6.12 -0.87 19.78
N ASN A 112 -5.07 -0.10 20.07
CA ASN A 112 -5.04 0.77 21.25
C ASN A 112 -6.02 1.94 21.15
N LEU A 113 -6.38 2.35 19.94
CA LEU A 113 -7.35 3.41 19.66
C LEU A 113 -8.76 2.88 19.37
N ASN A 114 -8.96 1.55 19.39
CA ASN A 114 -10.24 0.88 19.15
C ASN A 114 -10.88 1.26 17.80
N LEU A 115 -10.12 1.24 16.71
CA LEU A 115 -10.65 1.53 15.38
C LEU A 115 -11.73 0.51 14.97
N GLU A 116 -12.77 1.00 14.31
CA GLU A 116 -13.91 0.18 13.85
C GLU A 116 -13.57 -0.67 12.61
N GLN A 117 -12.57 -0.25 11.82
CA GLN A 117 -12.21 -0.96 10.59
C GLN A 117 -10.74 -0.74 10.24
N ILE A 118 -10.04 -1.83 9.98
CA ILE A 118 -8.66 -1.83 9.48
C ILE A 118 -8.63 -2.59 8.16
N LEU A 119 -8.19 -1.92 7.09
CA LEU A 119 -7.93 -2.56 5.80
C LEU A 119 -6.43 -2.58 5.56
N VAL A 120 -5.86 -3.77 5.43
CA VAL A 120 -4.44 -3.97 5.12
C VAL A 120 -4.30 -4.42 3.67
N THR A 121 -3.60 -3.61 2.88
CA THR A 121 -3.32 -3.94 1.48
C THR A 121 -2.12 -4.88 1.39
N SER A 122 -2.39 -6.08 0.91
CA SER A 122 -1.40 -7.11 0.61
C SER A 122 -1.09 -7.13 -0.91
N THR A 123 -0.88 -8.31 -1.49
CA THR A 123 -0.54 -8.51 -2.90
C THR A 123 -0.80 -9.94 -3.33
N SER A 124 -1.11 -10.17 -4.60
CA SER A 124 -1.14 -11.51 -5.20
C SER A 124 0.23 -12.21 -5.19
N GLU A 125 1.34 -11.48 -5.09
CA GLU A 125 2.69 -12.06 -4.99
C GLU A 125 2.88 -12.95 -3.73
N THR A 126 1.97 -12.87 -2.76
CA THR A 126 1.96 -13.77 -1.60
C THR A 126 1.62 -15.21 -1.97
N TYR A 127 0.92 -15.43 -3.07
CA TYR A 127 0.57 -16.76 -3.56
C TYR A 127 1.72 -17.48 -4.28
N GLY A 128 2.70 -16.72 -4.80
CA GLY A 128 3.77 -17.26 -5.61
C GLY A 128 3.27 -17.80 -6.95
N THR A 129 3.91 -18.84 -7.47
CA THR A 129 3.45 -19.53 -8.69
C THR A 129 2.14 -20.26 -8.43
N ALA A 130 1.16 -20.06 -9.31
CA ALA A 130 -0.15 -20.69 -9.20
C ALA A 130 -0.03 -22.22 -9.16
N GLN A 131 -0.59 -22.83 -8.11
CA GLN A 131 -0.70 -24.29 -7.97
C GLN A 131 -2.03 -24.80 -8.55
N TYR A 132 -3.03 -23.93 -8.60
CA TYR A 132 -4.31 -24.12 -9.29
C TYR A 132 -4.89 -22.78 -9.72
N THR A 133 -5.79 -22.80 -10.68
CA THR A 133 -6.50 -21.62 -11.20
C THR A 133 -8.00 -21.91 -11.30
N PRO A 134 -8.86 -20.91 -11.05
CA PRO A 134 -8.54 -19.57 -10.59
C PRO A 134 -7.95 -19.58 -9.16
N ILE A 135 -7.07 -18.63 -8.86
CA ILE A 135 -6.51 -18.46 -7.52
C ILE A 135 -7.61 -17.87 -6.61
N ASP A 136 -7.81 -18.49 -5.45
CA ASP A 136 -8.70 -18.00 -4.39
C ASP A 136 -7.93 -17.74 -3.08
N GLU A 137 -8.64 -17.30 -2.04
CA GLU A 137 -8.03 -16.96 -0.75
C GLU A 137 -7.52 -18.19 0.03
N LYS A 138 -7.83 -19.41 -0.43
CA LYS A 138 -7.34 -20.68 0.15
C LYS A 138 -6.04 -21.13 -0.48
N HIS A 139 -5.62 -20.50 -1.60
CA HIS A 139 -4.37 -20.83 -2.25
C HIS A 139 -3.20 -20.71 -1.27
N PRO A 140 -2.25 -21.65 -1.25
CA PRO A 140 -1.07 -21.59 -0.40
C PRO A 140 -0.28 -20.30 -0.56
N LEU A 141 0.27 -19.78 0.53
CA LEU A 141 1.13 -18.60 0.52
C LEU A 141 2.59 -19.06 0.37
N VAL A 142 3.24 -18.64 -0.72
CA VAL A 142 4.62 -19.03 -1.06
C VAL A 142 5.45 -17.80 -1.39
N GLY A 143 6.33 -17.41 -0.47
CA GLY A 143 7.21 -16.25 -0.65
C GLY A 143 8.36 -16.55 -1.62
N GLN A 144 8.31 -16.01 -2.83
CA GLN A 144 9.33 -16.19 -3.87
C GLN A 144 10.37 -15.06 -3.93
N SER A 145 10.21 -14.03 -3.08
CA SER A 145 11.12 -12.90 -2.96
C SER A 145 11.12 -12.35 -1.54
N PRO A 146 12.14 -11.57 -1.10
CA PRO A 146 12.07 -10.86 0.18
C PRO A 146 10.84 -9.94 0.29
N TYR A 147 10.39 -9.34 -0.82
CA TYR A 147 9.14 -8.58 -0.87
C TYR A 147 7.95 -9.45 -0.52
N SER A 148 7.70 -10.54 -1.27
CA SER A 148 6.54 -11.39 -1.03
C SER A 148 6.58 -12.03 0.36
N ALA A 149 7.75 -12.46 0.84
CA ALA A 149 7.92 -12.96 2.20
C ALA A 149 7.55 -11.91 3.26
N SER A 150 7.95 -10.65 3.08
CA SER A 150 7.58 -9.55 3.99
C SER A 150 6.07 -9.28 3.98
N LYS A 151 5.41 -9.41 2.83
CA LYS A 151 3.95 -9.24 2.72
C LYS A 151 3.18 -10.41 3.36
N ILE A 152 3.67 -11.65 3.18
CA ILE A 152 3.13 -12.82 3.90
C ILE A 152 3.24 -12.63 5.41
N ALA A 153 4.37 -12.15 5.91
CA ALA A 153 4.55 -11.88 7.34
C ALA A 153 3.57 -10.80 7.84
N ALA A 154 3.38 -9.72 7.08
CA ALA A 154 2.40 -8.69 7.39
C ALA A 154 0.96 -9.23 7.40
N ASP A 155 0.59 -10.08 6.44
CA ASP A 155 -0.70 -10.76 6.38
C ASP A 155 -0.93 -11.63 7.63
N GLN A 156 0.07 -12.41 8.03
CA GLN A 156 -0.03 -13.27 9.21
C GLN A 156 -0.14 -12.45 10.51
N LEU A 157 0.55 -11.33 10.62
CA LEU A 157 0.36 -10.39 11.73
C LEU A 157 -1.09 -9.88 11.76
N ALA A 158 -1.62 -9.40 10.65
CA ALA A 158 -2.98 -8.89 10.56
C ALA A 158 -4.01 -9.95 10.95
N ILE A 159 -3.86 -11.20 10.45
CA ILE A 159 -4.71 -12.34 10.82
C ILE A 159 -4.58 -12.67 12.31
N SER A 160 -3.38 -12.60 12.88
CA SER A 160 -3.17 -12.87 14.31
C SER A 160 -3.86 -11.84 15.20
N TYR A 161 -3.84 -10.56 14.80
CA TYR A 161 -4.54 -9.49 15.52
C TYR A 161 -6.06 -9.68 15.49
N TYR A 162 -6.62 -10.08 14.35
CA TYR A 162 -8.02 -10.45 14.26
C TYR A 162 -8.37 -11.61 15.22
N ARG A 163 -7.56 -12.69 15.23
CA ARG A 163 -7.82 -13.90 16.02
C ARG A 163 -7.59 -13.74 17.51
N SER A 164 -6.60 -12.92 17.90
CA SER A 164 -6.17 -12.80 19.30
C SER A 164 -6.77 -11.62 20.04
N PHE A 165 -7.17 -10.58 19.31
CA PHE A 165 -7.64 -9.32 19.87
C PHE A 165 -9.00 -8.87 19.31
N ASP A 166 -9.66 -9.70 18.48
CA ASP A 166 -10.91 -9.37 17.79
C ASP A 166 -10.84 -8.07 16.97
N LEU A 167 -9.62 -7.67 16.55
CA LEU A 167 -9.43 -6.46 15.79
C LEU A 167 -10.08 -6.60 14.40
N PRO A 168 -10.97 -5.69 13.96
CA PRO A 168 -11.75 -5.84 12.72
C PRO A 168 -10.91 -5.58 11.47
N VAL A 169 -9.98 -6.49 11.17
CA VAL A 169 -9.05 -6.43 10.04
C VAL A 169 -9.64 -7.08 8.80
N LYS A 170 -9.47 -6.41 7.65
CA LYS A 170 -9.69 -6.98 6.32
C LYS A 170 -8.37 -6.95 5.53
N LEU A 171 -8.03 -8.08 4.90
CA LEU A 171 -6.92 -8.18 3.97
C LEU A 171 -7.41 -8.04 2.53
N VAL A 172 -6.73 -7.21 1.74
CA VAL A 172 -6.99 -7.06 0.32
C VAL A 172 -5.74 -7.43 -0.46
N ARG A 173 -5.83 -8.42 -1.32
CA ARG A 173 -4.74 -8.88 -2.19
C ARG A 173 -5.03 -8.51 -3.64
N PRO A 174 -4.69 -7.28 -4.07
CA PRO A 174 -4.86 -6.90 -5.46
C PRO A 174 -3.94 -7.72 -6.34
N PHE A 175 -4.43 -8.10 -7.50
CA PHE A 175 -3.63 -8.58 -8.61
C PHE A 175 -3.02 -7.40 -9.35
N ASN A 176 -2.52 -7.61 -10.58
CA ASN A 176 -1.87 -6.54 -11.32
C ASN A 176 -2.81 -5.37 -11.55
N THR A 177 -2.46 -4.24 -11.01
CA THR A 177 -3.23 -3.00 -11.11
C THR A 177 -2.48 -2.02 -12.01
N TYR A 178 -3.19 -1.35 -12.90
CA TYR A 178 -2.63 -0.34 -13.79
C TYR A 178 -3.54 0.90 -13.85
N GLY A 179 -2.97 2.02 -14.25
CA GLY A 179 -3.73 3.27 -14.41
C GLY A 179 -2.84 4.51 -14.33
N PRO A 180 -3.46 5.71 -14.40
CA PRO A 180 -2.75 6.98 -14.19
C PRO A 180 -2.00 6.97 -12.85
N ARG A 181 -0.87 7.70 -12.78
CA ARG A 181 -0.02 7.81 -11.57
C ARG A 181 0.78 6.54 -11.23
N GLN A 182 0.67 5.46 -12.04
CA GLN A 182 1.50 4.29 -11.83
C GLN A 182 2.98 4.62 -12.03
N SER A 183 3.86 3.96 -11.27
CA SER A 183 5.30 4.14 -11.38
C SER A 183 5.80 3.92 -12.81
N ALA A 184 6.64 4.83 -13.31
CA ALA A 184 7.29 4.72 -14.63
C ALA A 184 8.12 3.43 -14.82
N ARG A 185 8.40 2.68 -13.75
CA ARG A 185 9.07 1.38 -13.80
C ARG A 185 8.14 0.21 -14.10
N ALA A 186 6.82 0.42 -14.05
CA ALA A 186 5.84 -0.59 -14.44
C ALA A 186 5.78 -0.72 -15.97
N ILE A 187 5.40 -1.91 -16.45
CA ILE A 187 5.50 -2.23 -17.88
C ILE A 187 4.69 -1.29 -18.76
N ILE A 188 3.46 -1.00 -18.42
CA ILE A 188 2.57 -0.15 -19.24
C ILE A 188 3.13 1.29 -19.33
N PRO A 189 3.46 1.98 -18.22
CA PRO A 189 4.11 3.29 -18.30
C PRO A 189 5.46 3.27 -19.02
N THR A 190 6.25 2.19 -18.87
CA THR A 190 7.53 2.03 -19.59
C THR A 190 7.31 2.02 -21.10
N ILE A 191 6.33 1.25 -21.59
CA ILE A 191 5.98 1.20 -23.02
C ILE A 191 5.50 2.57 -23.50
N ILE A 192 4.54 3.17 -22.81
CA ILE A 192 3.97 4.47 -23.16
C ILE A 192 5.06 5.54 -23.23
N SER A 193 5.93 5.59 -22.23
CA SER A 193 7.02 6.58 -22.18
C SER A 193 7.99 6.42 -23.35
N GLN A 194 8.34 5.19 -23.73
CA GLN A 194 9.23 4.94 -24.85
C GLN A 194 8.58 5.37 -26.18
N ILE A 195 7.30 5.09 -26.39
CA ILE A 195 6.56 5.49 -27.59
C ILE A 195 6.48 7.02 -27.70
N ILE A 196 6.10 7.70 -26.60
CA ILE A 196 5.98 9.17 -26.57
C ILE A 196 7.33 9.83 -26.85
N ASN A 197 8.44 9.24 -26.38
CA ASN A 197 9.80 9.72 -26.65
C ASN A 197 10.33 9.34 -28.04
N GLY A 198 9.47 8.82 -28.93
CA GLY A 198 9.79 8.57 -30.33
C GLY A 198 10.64 7.31 -30.59
N LYS A 199 10.74 6.39 -29.62
CA LYS A 199 11.43 5.11 -29.88
C LYS A 199 10.63 4.28 -30.86
N THR A 200 11.31 3.77 -31.89
CA THR A 200 10.73 2.84 -32.89
C THR A 200 10.86 1.39 -32.46
N GLU A 201 11.78 1.10 -31.54
CA GLU A 201 11.96 -0.20 -30.92
C GLU A 201 11.76 -0.07 -29.41
N ILE A 202 10.91 -0.93 -28.84
CA ILE A 202 10.58 -0.92 -27.42
C ILE A 202 11.49 -1.88 -26.66
N GLU A 203 12.24 -1.35 -25.71
CA GLU A 203 13.07 -2.13 -24.80
C GLU A 203 12.23 -2.63 -23.63
N LEU A 204 12.13 -3.94 -23.47
CA LEU A 204 11.42 -4.59 -22.37
C LEU A 204 12.35 -5.57 -21.65
N GLY A 205 11.97 -5.95 -20.44
CA GLY A 205 12.62 -7.03 -19.70
C GLY A 205 12.23 -8.41 -20.26
N SER A 206 12.16 -9.43 -19.38
CA SER A 206 11.74 -10.77 -19.80
C SER A 206 10.31 -10.75 -20.34
N LEU A 207 10.10 -11.41 -21.50
CA LEU A 207 8.80 -11.56 -22.16
C LEU A 207 8.12 -12.91 -21.86
N THR A 208 8.79 -13.78 -21.08
CA THR A 208 8.31 -15.13 -20.78
C THR A 208 7.36 -15.24 -19.59
N PRO A 209 7.41 -14.37 -18.55
CA PRO A 209 6.46 -14.45 -17.45
C PRO A 209 5.04 -14.18 -17.91
N THR A 210 4.13 -15.07 -17.52
CA THR A 210 2.68 -14.89 -17.71
C THR A 210 2.07 -14.38 -16.41
N ARG A 211 1.08 -13.50 -16.51
CA ARG A 211 0.34 -12.90 -15.39
C ARG A 211 -1.15 -12.88 -15.73
N ASP A 212 -1.98 -13.03 -14.72
CA ASP A 212 -3.42 -12.75 -14.82
C ASP A 212 -3.70 -11.27 -14.72
#